data_44822a2cbe86bd34e3fdaffb3e233f67
#
_entry.id   44822a2cbe86bd34e3fdaffb3e233f67
#
_cell.length_a   1.000
_cell.length_b   1.000
_cell.length_c   1.000
_cell.angle_alpha   90.00
_cell.angle_beta   90.00
_cell.angle_gamma   90.00
#
_symmetry.space_group_name_H-M   'P 1'
#
loop_
_entity.id
_entity.type
_entity.pdbx_description
1 polymer ?
#
loop_
_entity_poly.entity_id
_entity_poly.type
_entity_poly.pdbx_seq_one_letter_code
_entity_poly.pdbx_strand_id
1 'polypeptide(L)'
;MQEILSAVDAELFGVWFLIGAALVFWMQAGFAMVETGFTRAKNSGNIIMKNLMDFCIGTVMFVLIGFSFLLGEDLLGFIGKPGFDIFTAYKDFNFSSFVFNLVFCATTATIVSGAMAERTKFLSYCVYSAVISALIYPIEAHWIWGGGWLAQLGFHDFAGSCCIHMVGGISALIGAKILGPRIGKFEKDANGKVIKVNAFPGHNIPLGALGVFILWFGWYGFNGAAATTIEDLGSIFLTTTVAPAVATVTCMIFTWIRYGKPDVSMCLNASLAGLVGITAPCDVTDAFGATMIGIVSGLLVVFGVWLLDYKLHVDDPVGAVAVHMMNGIWGTIAVGLFATSLAPGYAIALEGGSIKGEGLFYGGGFTQLGLQLLGFVSVAAWAAVCMVIVFTVIKATIGLRASKEEEIRGLDIMEHGLSSAYAGFEFGGMDFVDGDADVIGSESMEASVPALVKTSDAGDGKKITKVEILMKQERFERFKKAMNDIGVTGMTVTQVLGCGTQKGAPEYYRGVPMDIQLLPKTQVEMVISSVPVMDVINATRKALYTGHIGDGKIFVYDVEDVVKVRTGESGYDALQGEDD
;
A
#
# COMPACT_ATOMS: atom_id res chain seq x y z
N MET A 1 -35.52 38.16 -0.41
CA MET A 1 -34.79 37.57 0.73
C MET A 1 -34.51 36.08 0.43
N GLN A 2 -35.55 35.29 0.14
CA GLN A 2 -35.41 33.85 -0.15
C GLN A 2 -34.57 33.56 -1.39
N GLU A 3 -34.75 34.34 -2.49
CA GLU A 3 -33.94 34.23 -3.71
C GLU A 3 -32.45 34.56 -3.47
N ILE A 4 -32.17 35.56 -2.62
CA ILE A 4 -30.79 35.90 -2.28
C ILE A 4 -30.14 34.79 -1.44
N LEU A 5 -30.88 34.23 -0.48
CA LEU A 5 -30.38 33.13 0.33
C LEU A 5 -30.10 31.89 -0.52
N SER A 6 -31.00 31.51 -1.43
CA SER A 6 -30.79 30.37 -2.32
C SER A 6 -29.61 30.55 -3.29
N ALA A 7 -29.38 31.80 -3.75
CA ALA A 7 -28.23 32.10 -4.59
C ALA A 7 -26.90 32.02 -3.79
N VAL A 8 -26.90 32.49 -2.54
CA VAL A 8 -25.71 32.36 -1.67
C VAL A 8 -25.43 30.92 -1.33
N ASP A 9 -26.46 30.11 -1.05
CA ASP A 9 -26.29 28.66 -0.81
C ASP A 9 -25.72 27.95 -2.02
N ALA A 10 -26.23 28.24 -3.23
CA ALA A 10 -25.74 27.66 -4.47
C ALA A 10 -24.24 28.01 -4.73
N GLU A 11 -23.84 29.24 -4.47
CA GLU A 11 -22.44 29.66 -4.59
C GLU A 11 -21.56 28.99 -3.54
N LEU A 12 -22.02 28.87 -2.30
CA LEU A 12 -21.31 28.22 -1.21
C LEU A 12 -21.03 26.72 -1.54
N PHE A 13 -22.07 26.01 -1.96
CA PHE A 13 -21.92 24.61 -2.37
C PHE A 13 -21.12 24.45 -3.66
N GLY A 14 -21.15 25.41 -4.58
CA GLY A 14 -20.27 25.44 -5.74
C GLY A 14 -18.78 25.54 -5.36
N VAL A 15 -18.44 26.37 -4.39
CA VAL A 15 -17.07 26.46 -3.83
C VAL A 15 -16.70 25.17 -3.10
N TRP A 16 -17.61 24.63 -2.28
CA TRP A 16 -17.37 23.37 -1.58
C TRP A 16 -17.11 22.21 -2.53
N PHE A 17 -17.85 22.12 -3.63
CA PHE A 17 -17.68 21.12 -4.66
C PHE A 17 -16.26 21.12 -5.27
N LEU A 18 -15.71 22.32 -5.56
CA LEU A 18 -14.33 22.47 -6.03
C LEU A 18 -13.29 22.14 -4.96
N ILE A 19 -13.53 22.50 -3.70
CA ILE A 19 -12.69 22.09 -2.57
C ILE A 19 -12.70 20.56 -2.46
N GLY A 20 -13.87 19.93 -2.57
CA GLY A 20 -13.99 18.48 -2.61
C GLY A 20 -13.20 17.84 -3.74
N ALA A 21 -13.27 18.40 -4.94
CA ALA A 21 -12.46 17.94 -6.07
C ALA A 21 -10.95 18.03 -5.78
N ALA A 22 -10.50 19.12 -5.14
CA ALA A 22 -9.10 19.30 -4.73
C ALA A 22 -8.68 18.28 -3.65
N LEU A 23 -9.57 17.97 -2.70
CA LEU A 23 -9.35 16.92 -1.68
C LEU A 23 -9.20 15.55 -2.32
N VAL A 24 -10.04 15.23 -3.31
CA VAL A 24 -9.94 13.95 -4.05
C VAL A 24 -8.67 13.90 -4.91
N PHE A 25 -8.28 15.00 -5.55
CA PHE A 25 -6.98 15.07 -6.23
C PHE A 25 -5.83 14.76 -5.26
N TRP A 26 -5.88 15.30 -4.04
CA TRP A 26 -4.86 15.04 -3.02
C TRP A 26 -4.77 13.56 -2.63
N MET A 27 -5.84 12.79 -2.80
CA MET A 27 -5.81 11.33 -2.59
C MET A 27 -4.84 10.60 -3.53
N GLN A 28 -4.44 11.18 -4.67
CA GLN A 28 -3.42 10.59 -5.53
C GLN A 28 -2.06 10.47 -4.79
N ALA A 29 -1.71 11.47 -3.98
CA ALA A 29 -0.54 11.37 -3.10
C ALA A 29 -0.73 10.27 -2.04
N GLY A 30 -1.94 10.12 -1.49
CA GLY A 30 -2.28 9.05 -0.55
C GLY A 30 -2.11 7.67 -1.14
N PHE A 31 -2.64 7.42 -2.33
CA PHE A 31 -2.46 6.16 -3.07
C PHE A 31 -0.98 5.87 -3.34
N ALA A 32 -0.24 6.84 -3.86
CA ALA A 32 1.19 6.70 -4.11
C ALA A 32 1.97 6.28 -2.86
N MET A 33 1.63 6.85 -1.69
CA MET A 33 2.28 6.53 -0.41
C MET A 33 1.87 5.16 0.13
N VAL A 34 0.58 4.77 0.03
CA VAL A 34 0.11 3.44 0.42
C VAL A 34 0.79 2.36 -0.42
N GLU A 35 0.75 2.52 -1.74
CA GLU A 35 1.33 1.54 -2.66
C GLU A 35 2.85 1.43 -2.48
N THR A 36 3.56 2.57 -2.38
CA THR A 36 5.01 2.60 -2.16
C THR A 36 5.35 1.96 -0.82
N GLY A 37 4.65 2.32 0.25
CA GLY A 37 4.93 1.82 1.60
C GLY A 37 4.71 0.31 1.76
N PHE A 38 3.72 -0.26 1.05
CA PHE A 38 3.34 -1.67 1.14
C PHE A 38 4.05 -2.57 0.12
N THR A 39 4.92 -2.03 -0.71
CA THR A 39 5.72 -2.76 -1.70
C THR A 39 7.20 -2.72 -1.36
N ARG A 40 8.05 -3.37 -2.17
CA ARG A 40 9.49 -3.41 -1.95
C ARG A 40 10.16 -2.14 -2.47
N ALA A 41 11.19 -1.65 -1.74
CA ALA A 41 11.90 -0.39 -1.99
C ALA A 41 12.42 -0.23 -3.43
N LYS A 42 12.85 -1.33 -4.07
CA LYS A 42 13.38 -1.36 -5.44
C LYS A 42 12.38 -1.00 -6.55
N ASN A 43 11.11 -0.77 -6.19
CA ASN A 43 10.05 -0.40 -7.12
C ASN A 43 9.36 0.92 -6.73
N SER A 44 9.89 1.65 -5.74
CA SER A 44 9.24 2.85 -5.19
C SER A 44 9.10 3.96 -6.21
N GLY A 45 10.14 4.23 -7.01
CA GLY A 45 10.13 5.23 -8.06
C GLY A 45 9.17 4.87 -9.20
N ASN A 46 9.14 3.60 -9.59
CA ASN A 46 8.19 3.09 -10.58
C ASN A 46 6.73 3.26 -10.13
N ILE A 47 6.44 2.99 -8.85
CA ILE A 47 5.10 3.13 -8.28
C ILE A 47 4.67 4.60 -8.26
N ILE A 48 5.53 5.51 -7.80
CA ILE A 48 5.25 6.95 -7.79
C ILE A 48 4.99 7.45 -9.22
N MET A 49 5.82 7.03 -10.19
CA MET A 49 5.66 7.39 -11.60
C MET A 49 4.34 6.87 -12.18
N LYS A 50 3.93 5.64 -11.83
CA LYS A 50 2.63 5.09 -12.22
C LYS A 50 1.47 5.92 -11.69
N ASN A 51 1.45 6.24 -10.40
CA ASN A 51 0.39 7.04 -9.78
C ASN A 51 0.31 8.45 -10.39
N LEU A 52 1.44 9.10 -10.69
CA LEU A 52 1.45 10.38 -11.38
C LEU A 52 0.87 10.24 -12.80
N MET A 53 1.27 9.20 -13.53
CA MET A 53 0.80 8.99 -14.90
C MET A 53 -0.67 8.59 -14.99
N ASP A 54 -1.23 7.91 -13.98
CA ASP A 54 -2.68 7.66 -13.93
C ASP A 54 -3.46 8.95 -14.01
N PHE A 55 -3.11 9.91 -13.17
CA PHE A 55 -3.78 11.19 -13.18
C PHE A 55 -3.56 11.94 -14.49
N CYS A 56 -2.31 11.99 -14.99
CA CYS A 56 -1.98 12.74 -16.21
C CYS A 56 -2.61 12.12 -17.47
N ILE A 57 -2.47 10.80 -17.63
CA ILE A 57 -3.06 10.07 -18.77
C ILE A 57 -4.59 10.09 -18.68
N GLY A 58 -5.12 9.82 -17.46
CA GLY A 58 -6.55 9.90 -17.19
C GLY A 58 -7.12 11.27 -17.58
N THR A 59 -6.45 12.36 -17.19
CA THR A 59 -6.85 13.72 -17.55
C THR A 59 -6.91 13.90 -19.07
N VAL A 60 -5.86 13.50 -19.79
CA VAL A 60 -5.83 13.63 -21.27
C VAL A 60 -6.95 12.85 -21.92
N MET A 61 -7.16 11.60 -21.51
CA MET A 61 -8.21 10.76 -22.09
C MET A 61 -9.62 11.23 -21.72
N PHE A 62 -9.79 11.74 -20.50
CA PHE A 62 -11.07 12.27 -20.03
C PHE A 62 -11.43 13.59 -20.74
N VAL A 63 -10.45 14.47 -20.97
CA VAL A 63 -10.63 15.69 -21.80
C VAL A 63 -11.03 15.34 -23.23
N LEU A 64 -10.40 14.34 -23.83
CA LEU A 64 -10.63 13.99 -25.24
C LEU A 64 -11.99 13.33 -25.45
N ILE A 65 -12.43 12.42 -24.57
CA ILE A 65 -13.63 11.64 -24.82
C ILE A 65 -14.38 11.21 -23.55
N GLY A 66 -13.68 10.93 -22.45
CA GLY A 66 -14.28 10.32 -21.25
C GLY A 66 -15.40 11.16 -20.65
N PHE A 67 -15.22 12.48 -20.54
CA PHE A 67 -16.23 13.38 -19.99
C PHE A 67 -17.54 13.36 -20.78
N SER A 68 -17.47 13.38 -22.10
CA SER A 68 -18.67 13.34 -22.94
C SER A 68 -19.38 11.98 -22.86
N PHE A 69 -18.65 10.88 -22.73
CA PHE A 69 -19.26 9.56 -22.53
C PHE A 69 -19.93 9.44 -21.16
N LEU A 70 -19.44 10.12 -20.13
CA LEU A 70 -20.04 10.13 -18.81
C LEU A 70 -21.25 11.06 -18.72
N LEU A 71 -21.09 12.34 -19.10
CA LEU A 71 -22.06 13.41 -18.82
C LEU A 71 -22.64 14.07 -20.08
N GLY A 72 -22.35 13.55 -21.27
CA GLY A 72 -23.02 13.98 -22.50
C GLY A 72 -24.51 13.62 -22.50
N GLU A 73 -25.25 14.18 -23.45
CA GLU A 73 -26.65 13.85 -23.70
C GLU A 73 -26.85 12.32 -23.79
N ASP A 74 -27.79 11.79 -23.02
CA ASP A 74 -28.01 10.34 -22.94
C ASP A 74 -28.37 9.72 -24.31
N LEU A 75 -27.67 8.68 -24.69
CA LEU A 75 -27.95 7.83 -25.83
C LEU A 75 -28.46 6.46 -25.39
N LEU A 76 -29.75 6.27 -25.43
CA LEU A 76 -30.45 4.99 -25.16
C LEU A 76 -30.24 4.45 -23.73
N GLY A 77 -29.93 5.31 -22.78
CA GLY A 77 -29.63 4.92 -21.41
C GLY A 77 -28.23 4.27 -21.22
N PHE A 78 -27.41 4.21 -22.27
CA PHE A 78 -26.20 3.40 -22.25
C PHE A 78 -24.91 4.20 -22.23
N ILE A 79 -24.84 5.34 -22.91
CA ILE A 79 -23.63 6.15 -23.06
C ILE A 79 -24.01 7.61 -23.29
N GLY A 80 -23.21 8.54 -22.80
CA GLY A 80 -23.31 9.94 -23.18
C GLY A 80 -22.88 10.16 -24.63
N LYS A 81 -23.54 11.07 -25.32
CA LYS A 81 -23.23 11.45 -26.69
C LYS A 81 -21.80 11.99 -26.79
N PRO A 82 -20.96 11.42 -27.68
CA PRO A 82 -19.63 11.94 -27.91
C PRO A 82 -19.67 13.42 -28.31
N GLY A 83 -18.85 14.24 -27.66
CA GLY A 83 -18.75 15.67 -27.92
C GLY A 83 -17.39 16.22 -27.52
N PHE A 84 -17.09 17.43 -27.99
CA PHE A 84 -15.88 18.15 -27.66
C PHE A 84 -16.20 19.53 -27.05
N ASP A 85 -17.25 19.57 -26.21
CA ASP A 85 -17.80 20.83 -25.68
C ASP A 85 -16.78 21.63 -24.87
N ILE A 86 -15.83 20.98 -24.22
CA ILE A 86 -14.68 21.63 -23.58
C ILE A 86 -13.87 22.49 -24.55
N PHE A 87 -13.86 22.17 -25.84
CA PHE A 87 -13.14 22.93 -26.86
C PHE A 87 -14.05 23.81 -27.71
N THR A 88 -15.31 23.39 -27.92
CA THR A 88 -16.22 24.05 -28.85
C THR A 88 -17.24 24.96 -28.18
N ALA A 89 -17.59 24.68 -26.92
CA ALA A 89 -18.54 25.43 -26.11
C ALA A 89 -17.96 25.91 -24.79
N TYR A 90 -16.68 26.29 -24.77
CA TYR A 90 -15.89 26.58 -23.56
C TYR A 90 -16.56 27.62 -22.64
N LYS A 91 -17.23 28.62 -23.19
CA LYS A 91 -17.89 29.68 -22.42
C LYS A 91 -19.03 29.14 -21.53
N ASP A 92 -19.74 28.13 -22.02
CA ASP A 92 -20.92 27.56 -21.35
C ASP A 92 -20.60 26.18 -20.74
N PHE A 93 -19.31 25.81 -20.70
CA PHE A 93 -18.84 24.52 -20.20
C PHE A 93 -18.90 24.44 -18.66
N ASN A 94 -19.36 23.31 -18.13
CA ASN A 94 -19.42 23.08 -16.69
C ASN A 94 -18.05 22.62 -16.13
N PHE A 95 -17.20 23.59 -15.81
CA PHE A 95 -15.83 23.34 -15.35
C PHE A 95 -15.78 22.55 -14.03
N SER A 96 -16.65 22.88 -13.09
CA SER A 96 -16.67 22.23 -11.76
C SER A 96 -17.03 20.76 -11.88
N SER A 97 -18.05 20.44 -12.66
CA SER A 97 -18.46 19.06 -12.93
C SER A 97 -17.35 18.28 -13.65
N PHE A 98 -16.66 18.90 -14.60
CA PHE A 98 -15.52 18.29 -15.28
C PHE A 98 -14.42 17.90 -14.30
N VAL A 99 -13.94 18.83 -13.48
CA VAL A 99 -12.82 18.61 -12.56
C VAL A 99 -13.17 17.55 -11.50
N PHE A 100 -14.40 17.58 -10.98
CA PHE A 100 -14.85 16.60 -9.99
C PHE A 100 -14.94 15.18 -10.57
N ASN A 101 -15.55 15.02 -11.73
CA ASN A 101 -15.65 13.69 -12.37
C ASN A 101 -14.30 13.18 -12.88
N LEU A 102 -13.38 14.07 -13.26
CA LEU A 102 -12.01 13.71 -13.63
C LEU A 102 -11.27 13.03 -12.47
N VAL A 103 -11.32 13.58 -11.26
CA VAL A 103 -10.60 13.01 -10.12
C VAL A 103 -11.17 11.66 -9.70
N PHE A 104 -12.44 11.39 -9.93
CA PHE A 104 -13.08 10.09 -9.74
C PHE A 104 -12.65 9.08 -10.80
N CYS A 105 -12.59 9.50 -12.05
CA CYS A 105 -12.08 8.68 -13.15
C CYS A 105 -10.63 8.22 -12.87
N ALA A 106 -9.76 9.14 -12.48
CA ALA A 106 -8.39 8.83 -12.14
C ALA A 106 -8.28 7.83 -10.99
N THR A 107 -9.12 7.97 -9.95
CA THR A 107 -9.14 7.04 -8.81
C THR A 107 -9.45 5.61 -9.25
N THR A 108 -10.38 5.40 -10.18
CA THR A 108 -10.74 4.07 -10.69
C THR A 108 -9.53 3.37 -11.35
N ALA A 109 -8.74 4.10 -12.15
CA ALA A 109 -7.54 3.57 -12.79
C ALA A 109 -6.42 3.29 -11.78
N THR A 110 -6.23 4.18 -10.79
CA THR A 110 -5.20 4.04 -9.75
C THR A 110 -5.38 2.78 -8.91
N ILE A 111 -6.61 2.38 -8.56
CA ILE A 111 -6.90 1.17 -7.78
C ILE A 111 -6.26 -0.09 -8.40
N VAL A 112 -6.19 -0.16 -9.72
CA VAL A 112 -5.62 -1.32 -10.43
C VAL A 112 -4.11 -1.44 -10.23
N SER A 113 -3.42 -0.30 -10.07
CA SER A 113 -1.97 -0.22 -9.88
C SER A 113 -1.48 -1.10 -8.75
N GLY A 114 -2.12 -1.01 -7.58
CA GLY A 114 -1.67 -1.68 -6.37
C GLY A 114 -1.64 -3.21 -6.48
N ALA A 115 -2.66 -3.82 -7.09
CA ALA A 115 -2.73 -5.28 -7.27
C ALA A 115 -1.73 -5.79 -8.30
N MET A 116 -1.27 -4.96 -9.22
CA MET A 116 -0.34 -5.31 -10.29
C MET A 116 1.09 -4.79 -10.04
N ALA A 117 1.34 -4.18 -8.88
CA ALA A 117 2.62 -3.59 -8.52
C ALA A 117 3.78 -4.60 -8.58
N GLU A 118 4.99 -4.06 -8.77
CA GLU A 118 6.29 -4.75 -8.77
C GLU A 118 6.61 -5.65 -9.99
N ARG A 119 5.66 -5.92 -10.89
CA ARG A 119 5.85 -6.87 -12.00
C ARG A 119 5.17 -6.49 -13.32
N THR A 120 4.48 -5.34 -13.38
CA THR A 120 3.81 -4.85 -14.59
C THR A 120 4.72 -3.92 -15.37
N LYS A 121 4.85 -4.13 -16.69
CA LYS A 121 5.55 -3.18 -17.57
C LYS A 121 4.91 -1.80 -17.54
N PHE A 122 5.71 -0.75 -17.46
CA PHE A 122 5.24 0.63 -17.38
C PHE A 122 4.39 1.04 -18.60
N LEU A 123 4.82 0.68 -19.81
CA LEU A 123 4.04 0.95 -21.03
C LEU A 123 2.64 0.29 -20.97
N SER A 124 2.58 -0.95 -20.52
CA SER A 124 1.29 -1.68 -20.41
C SER A 124 0.37 -1.04 -19.39
N TYR A 125 0.95 -0.51 -18.31
CA TYR A 125 0.26 0.29 -17.32
C TYR A 125 -0.38 1.54 -17.96
N CYS A 126 0.39 2.32 -18.69
CA CYS A 126 -0.10 3.53 -19.37
C CYS A 126 -1.27 3.22 -20.32
N VAL A 127 -1.19 2.10 -21.06
CA VAL A 127 -2.23 1.71 -22.01
C VAL A 127 -3.54 1.34 -21.31
N TYR A 128 -3.52 0.49 -20.26
CA TYR A 128 -4.78 0.14 -19.61
C TYR A 128 -5.39 1.31 -18.82
N SER A 129 -4.58 2.17 -18.22
CA SER A 129 -5.04 3.39 -17.55
C SER A 129 -5.76 4.31 -18.56
N ALA A 130 -5.19 4.49 -19.76
CA ALA A 130 -5.84 5.23 -20.83
C ALA A 130 -7.20 4.64 -21.23
N VAL A 131 -7.29 3.32 -21.37
CA VAL A 131 -8.55 2.65 -21.78
C VAL A 131 -9.60 2.71 -20.69
N ILE A 132 -9.23 2.54 -19.41
CA ILE A 132 -10.15 2.69 -18.29
C ILE A 132 -10.73 4.10 -18.28
N SER A 133 -9.88 5.12 -18.38
CA SER A 133 -10.27 6.53 -18.30
C SER A 133 -11.05 7.03 -19.52
N ALA A 134 -10.80 6.45 -20.70
CA ALA A 134 -11.48 6.84 -21.94
C ALA A 134 -12.85 6.16 -22.10
N LEU A 135 -12.97 4.89 -21.73
CA LEU A 135 -14.09 4.04 -22.15
C LEU A 135 -14.77 3.31 -21.00
N ILE A 136 -14.00 2.55 -20.19
CA ILE A 136 -14.62 1.57 -19.29
C ILE A 136 -15.37 2.26 -18.18
N TYR A 137 -14.68 3.13 -17.43
CA TYR A 137 -15.28 3.91 -16.36
C TYR A 137 -16.34 4.89 -16.88
N PRO A 138 -16.09 5.74 -17.91
CA PRO A 138 -17.09 6.73 -18.30
C PRO A 138 -18.43 6.13 -18.77
N ILE A 139 -18.40 4.98 -19.43
CA ILE A 139 -19.62 4.33 -19.93
C ILE A 139 -20.45 3.78 -18.77
N GLU A 140 -19.86 3.04 -17.84
CA GLU A 140 -20.65 2.49 -16.72
C GLU A 140 -21.06 3.57 -15.71
N ALA A 141 -20.23 4.60 -15.53
CA ALA A 141 -20.54 5.76 -14.70
C ALA A 141 -21.71 6.58 -15.30
N HIS A 142 -21.87 6.61 -16.64
CA HIS A 142 -23.04 7.18 -17.29
C HIS A 142 -24.33 6.45 -16.89
N TRP A 143 -24.29 5.12 -16.73
CA TRP A 143 -25.46 4.36 -16.28
C TRP A 143 -25.97 4.82 -14.93
N ILE A 144 -25.07 5.30 -14.06
CA ILE A 144 -25.34 5.64 -12.65
C ILE A 144 -25.53 7.14 -12.46
N TRP A 145 -24.64 7.97 -13.02
CA TRP A 145 -24.59 9.42 -12.78
C TRP A 145 -24.90 10.28 -14.03
N GLY A 146 -24.75 9.70 -15.23
CA GLY A 146 -25.02 10.41 -16.48
C GLY A 146 -26.46 10.39 -16.95
N GLY A 147 -27.41 9.93 -16.12
CA GLY A 147 -28.82 9.79 -16.49
C GLY A 147 -29.15 8.49 -17.25
N GLY A 148 -28.22 7.54 -17.28
CA GLY A 148 -28.39 6.26 -17.95
C GLY A 148 -29.42 5.32 -17.26
N TRP A 149 -29.52 4.10 -17.76
CA TRP A 149 -30.60 3.18 -17.42
C TRP A 149 -30.67 2.76 -15.95
N LEU A 150 -29.51 2.67 -15.24
CA LEU A 150 -29.52 2.35 -13.81
C LEU A 150 -30.08 3.51 -12.97
N ALA A 151 -29.68 4.74 -13.28
CA ALA A 151 -30.23 5.93 -12.65
C ALA A 151 -31.76 6.00 -12.84
N GLN A 152 -32.22 5.76 -14.05
CA GLN A 152 -33.67 5.76 -14.36
C GLN A 152 -34.45 4.70 -13.59
N LEU A 153 -33.83 3.56 -13.25
CA LEU A 153 -34.43 2.52 -12.41
C LEU A 153 -34.43 2.87 -10.92
N GLY A 154 -33.56 3.77 -10.45
CA GLY A 154 -33.41 4.12 -9.06
C GLY A 154 -32.30 3.31 -8.35
N PHE A 155 -31.26 2.95 -9.08
CA PHE A 155 -30.01 2.46 -8.51
C PHE A 155 -29.26 3.61 -7.85
N HIS A 156 -28.81 3.41 -6.61
CA HIS A 156 -28.14 4.44 -5.84
C HIS A 156 -26.68 4.08 -5.56
N ASP A 157 -25.80 4.96 -5.92
CA ASP A 157 -24.38 4.94 -5.55
C ASP A 157 -23.93 6.40 -5.40
N PHE A 158 -23.97 6.93 -4.17
CA PHE A 158 -23.76 8.37 -3.97
C PHE A 158 -22.39 8.84 -4.44
N ALA A 159 -21.34 8.13 -4.03
CA ALA A 159 -19.97 8.56 -4.31
C ALA A 159 -19.06 7.46 -4.90
N GLY A 160 -19.55 6.27 -5.23
CA GLY A 160 -18.83 5.32 -6.07
C GLY A 160 -18.31 4.04 -5.42
N SER A 161 -19.00 3.46 -4.43
CA SER A 161 -18.67 2.08 -4.00
C SER A 161 -18.72 1.10 -5.18
N CYS A 162 -19.76 1.22 -6.04
CA CYS A 162 -19.91 0.42 -7.25
C CYS A 162 -19.04 0.96 -8.39
N CYS A 163 -19.34 2.16 -8.80
CA CYS A 163 -18.83 2.81 -10.00
C CYS A 163 -17.29 2.98 -10.00
N ILE A 164 -16.69 3.24 -8.85
CA ILE A 164 -15.25 3.49 -8.74
C ILE A 164 -14.54 2.28 -8.12
N HIS A 165 -14.93 1.95 -6.89
CA HIS A 165 -14.17 0.98 -6.11
C HIS A 165 -14.37 -0.45 -6.57
N MET A 166 -15.59 -0.86 -6.83
CA MET A 166 -15.85 -2.21 -7.34
C MET A 166 -15.26 -2.39 -8.74
N VAL A 167 -15.43 -1.42 -9.64
CA VAL A 167 -14.88 -1.46 -11.00
C VAL A 167 -13.36 -1.52 -10.99
N GLY A 168 -12.70 -0.62 -10.24
CA GLY A 168 -11.25 -0.65 -10.06
C GLY A 168 -10.77 -1.96 -9.44
N GLY A 169 -11.48 -2.46 -8.42
CA GLY A 169 -11.13 -3.70 -7.73
C GLY A 169 -11.34 -4.97 -8.56
N ILE A 170 -12.37 -5.05 -9.41
CA ILE A 170 -12.56 -6.13 -10.40
C ILE A 170 -11.46 -6.09 -11.45
N SER A 171 -11.14 -4.91 -11.94
CA SER A 171 -10.04 -4.69 -12.88
C SER A 171 -8.71 -5.14 -12.29
N ALA A 172 -8.47 -4.82 -11.02
CA ALA A 172 -7.31 -5.26 -10.24
C ALA A 172 -7.22 -6.78 -10.11
N LEU A 173 -8.34 -7.45 -9.78
CA LEU A 173 -8.40 -8.92 -9.68
C LEU A 173 -8.06 -9.60 -11.01
N ILE A 174 -8.67 -9.14 -12.10
CA ILE A 174 -8.46 -9.71 -13.44
C ILE A 174 -7.02 -9.46 -13.89
N GLY A 175 -6.52 -8.22 -13.71
CA GLY A 175 -5.15 -7.86 -14.02
C GLY A 175 -4.15 -8.71 -13.25
N ALA A 176 -4.27 -8.83 -11.94
CA ALA A 176 -3.40 -9.64 -11.09
C ALA A 176 -3.42 -11.14 -11.49
N LYS A 177 -4.60 -11.65 -11.86
CA LYS A 177 -4.76 -13.06 -12.29
C LYS A 177 -4.08 -13.33 -13.63
N ILE A 178 -4.25 -12.47 -14.63
CA ILE A 178 -3.67 -12.61 -15.98
C ILE A 178 -2.16 -12.36 -15.95
N LEU A 179 -1.70 -11.43 -15.12
CA LEU A 179 -0.29 -11.08 -14.92
C LEU A 179 0.47 -12.21 -14.21
N GLY A 180 -0.17 -12.86 -13.26
CA GLY A 180 0.42 -13.87 -12.39
C GLY A 180 1.09 -13.29 -11.14
N PRO A 181 1.49 -14.15 -10.18
CA PRO A 181 2.08 -13.73 -8.91
C PRO A 181 3.52 -13.23 -9.09
N ARG A 182 4.01 -12.42 -8.12
CA ARG A 182 5.43 -12.07 -7.99
C ARG A 182 6.27 -13.33 -7.83
N ILE A 183 7.51 -13.27 -8.33
CA ILE A 183 8.46 -14.39 -8.20
C ILE A 183 8.64 -14.71 -6.70
N GLY A 184 8.47 -15.98 -6.36
CA GLY A 184 8.60 -16.48 -4.98
C GLY A 184 7.36 -16.29 -4.09
N LYS A 185 6.26 -15.67 -4.55
CA LYS A 185 5.04 -15.50 -3.71
C LYS A 185 4.40 -16.85 -3.34
N PHE A 186 4.34 -17.78 -4.27
CA PHE A 186 3.75 -19.11 -4.07
C PHE A 186 4.76 -20.20 -4.42
N GLU A 187 5.15 -21.01 -3.43
CA GLU A 187 5.94 -22.21 -3.68
C GLU A 187 5.02 -23.35 -4.13
N LYS A 188 5.46 -24.08 -5.16
CA LYS A 188 4.68 -25.17 -5.75
C LYS A 188 5.45 -26.47 -5.69
N ASP A 189 4.73 -27.59 -5.52
CA ASP A 189 5.29 -28.93 -5.66
C ASP A 189 5.51 -29.30 -7.13
N ALA A 190 6.06 -30.49 -7.37
CA ALA A 190 6.32 -31.01 -8.72
C ALA A 190 5.04 -31.15 -9.59
N ASN A 191 3.86 -31.17 -8.96
CA ASN A 191 2.55 -31.25 -9.62
C ASN A 191 1.94 -29.86 -9.88
N GLY A 192 2.63 -28.78 -9.53
CA GLY A 192 2.15 -27.40 -9.68
C GLY A 192 1.17 -26.94 -8.60
N LYS A 193 0.93 -27.74 -7.54
CA LYS A 193 0.07 -27.38 -6.41
C LYS A 193 0.82 -26.43 -5.46
N VAL A 194 0.19 -25.35 -5.06
CA VAL A 194 0.76 -24.43 -4.05
C VAL A 194 0.85 -25.16 -2.71
N ILE A 195 2.06 -25.20 -2.15
CA ILE A 195 2.38 -25.81 -0.87
C ILE A 195 2.72 -24.78 0.22
N LYS A 196 3.17 -23.58 -0.19
CA LYS A 196 3.48 -22.49 0.74
C LYS A 196 3.13 -21.12 0.14
N VAL A 197 2.68 -20.22 0.97
CA VAL A 197 2.45 -18.81 0.66
C VAL A 197 3.50 -18.00 1.41
N ASN A 198 4.31 -17.23 0.68
CA ASN A 198 5.35 -16.40 1.27
C ASN A 198 4.84 -14.96 1.49
N ALA A 199 5.21 -14.37 2.64
CA ALA A 199 4.94 -12.98 2.94
C ALA A 199 5.98 -12.08 2.25
N PHE A 200 5.51 -11.00 1.61
CA PHE A 200 6.35 -9.93 1.09
C PHE A 200 6.00 -8.63 1.82
N PRO A 201 6.66 -8.35 2.95
CA PRO A 201 6.38 -7.14 3.73
C PRO A 201 6.66 -5.88 2.92
N GLY A 202 5.84 -4.85 3.14
CA GLY A 202 6.11 -3.51 2.67
C GLY A 202 7.39 -2.96 3.32
N HIS A 203 8.17 -2.22 2.55
CA HIS A 203 9.45 -1.71 3.03
C HIS A 203 9.32 -0.51 3.98
N ASN A 204 8.17 0.20 3.96
CA ASN A 204 7.97 1.40 4.78
C ASN A 204 6.50 1.53 5.23
N ILE A 205 6.14 0.82 6.28
CA ILE A 205 4.79 0.87 6.84
C ILE A 205 4.38 2.27 7.33
N PRO A 206 5.26 3.10 7.96
CA PRO A 206 4.94 4.49 8.29
C PRO A 206 4.54 5.33 7.07
N LEU A 207 5.19 5.17 5.92
CA LEU A 207 4.80 5.85 4.68
C LEU A 207 3.42 5.40 4.20
N GLY A 208 3.16 4.09 4.26
CA GLY A 208 1.83 3.53 3.96
C GLY A 208 0.75 4.09 4.89
N ALA A 209 1.04 4.20 6.19
CA ALA A 209 0.14 4.78 7.18
C ALA A 209 -0.17 6.26 6.89
N LEU A 210 0.85 7.06 6.55
CA LEU A 210 0.65 8.46 6.13
C LEU A 210 -0.28 8.53 4.92
N GLY A 211 -0.08 7.64 3.94
CA GLY A 211 -0.96 7.54 2.77
C GLY A 211 -2.42 7.25 3.15
N VAL A 212 -2.65 6.34 4.09
CA VAL A 212 -4.01 6.03 4.60
C VAL A 212 -4.66 7.25 5.25
N PHE A 213 -3.93 8.04 6.07
CA PHE A 213 -4.48 9.28 6.66
C PHE A 213 -4.81 10.32 5.59
N ILE A 214 -3.97 10.47 4.55
CA ILE A 214 -4.25 11.37 3.42
C ILE A 214 -5.51 10.92 2.68
N LEU A 215 -5.65 9.62 2.41
CA LEU A 215 -6.84 9.05 1.78
C LEU A 215 -8.10 9.30 2.61
N TRP A 216 -8.05 9.06 3.92
CA TRP A 216 -9.21 9.30 4.79
C TRP A 216 -9.59 10.78 4.81
N PHE A 217 -8.62 11.68 4.94
CA PHE A 217 -8.86 13.11 4.88
C PHE A 217 -9.50 13.53 3.55
N GLY A 218 -8.97 13.04 2.42
CA GLY A 218 -9.54 13.28 1.10
C GLY A 218 -10.96 12.71 0.92
N TRP A 219 -11.30 11.67 1.68
CA TRP A 219 -12.61 11.03 1.59
C TRP A 219 -13.76 11.89 2.10
N TYR A 220 -13.50 12.87 2.93
CA TYR A 220 -14.51 13.88 3.27
C TYR A 220 -14.92 14.72 2.05
N GLY A 221 -13.98 15.00 1.14
CA GLY A 221 -14.30 15.58 -0.16
C GLY A 221 -14.93 14.58 -1.11
N PHE A 222 -14.43 13.34 -1.11
CA PHE A 222 -14.91 12.27 -1.97
C PHE A 222 -16.40 11.97 -1.74
N ASN A 223 -16.81 11.79 -0.51
CA ASN A 223 -18.19 11.53 -0.12
C ASN A 223 -19.03 12.80 0.01
N GLY A 224 -18.44 13.89 0.54
CA GLY A 224 -19.20 15.08 0.92
C GLY A 224 -19.37 16.13 -0.18
N ALA A 225 -18.55 16.10 -1.24
CA ALA A 225 -18.56 17.19 -2.22
C ALA A 225 -19.91 17.38 -2.93
N ALA A 226 -20.63 16.30 -3.20
CA ALA A 226 -21.93 16.33 -3.89
C ALA A 226 -23.14 16.64 -2.98
N ALA A 227 -22.92 16.88 -1.67
CA ALA A 227 -23.98 17.30 -0.76
C ALA A 227 -24.55 18.66 -1.17
N THR A 228 -25.86 18.84 -1.00
CA THR A 228 -26.58 20.06 -1.38
C THR A 228 -27.17 20.83 -0.19
N THR A 229 -27.13 20.26 1.00
CA THR A 229 -27.52 20.91 2.26
C THR A 229 -26.45 20.70 3.33
N ILE A 230 -26.41 21.58 4.33
CA ILE A 230 -25.42 21.50 5.42
C ILE A 230 -25.71 20.33 6.35
N GLU A 231 -26.96 19.97 6.54
CA GLU A 231 -27.41 18.84 7.35
C GLU A 231 -26.96 17.53 6.70
N ASP A 232 -27.13 17.40 5.39
CA ASP A 232 -26.69 16.24 4.63
C ASP A 232 -25.16 16.13 4.64
N LEU A 233 -24.44 17.23 4.38
CA LEU A 233 -22.99 17.28 4.46
C LEU A 233 -22.48 16.85 5.84
N GLY A 234 -23.11 17.31 6.91
CA GLY A 234 -22.75 16.92 8.28
C GLY A 234 -22.99 15.44 8.54
N SER A 235 -24.10 14.89 8.04
CA SER A 235 -24.42 13.45 8.13
C SER A 235 -23.41 12.60 7.35
N ILE A 236 -23.05 12.99 6.13
CA ILE A 236 -22.05 12.31 5.31
C ILE A 236 -20.68 12.31 6.01
N PHE A 237 -20.27 13.41 6.65
CA PHE A 237 -19.03 13.45 7.42
C PHE A 237 -19.06 12.49 8.61
N LEU A 238 -20.21 12.42 9.31
CA LEU A 238 -20.39 11.49 10.42
C LEU A 238 -20.26 10.04 9.96
N THR A 239 -20.98 9.64 8.93
CA THR A 239 -20.97 8.26 8.41
C THR A 239 -19.60 7.88 7.85
N THR A 240 -18.94 8.81 7.14
CA THR A 240 -17.57 8.67 6.63
C THR A 240 -16.52 8.58 7.73
N THR A 241 -16.82 9.07 8.94
CA THR A 241 -15.95 8.92 10.13
C THR A 241 -16.21 7.61 10.86
N VAL A 242 -17.47 7.26 11.07
CA VAL A 242 -17.87 6.11 11.90
C VAL A 242 -17.49 4.79 11.23
N ALA A 243 -17.83 4.57 9.96
CA ALA A 243 -17.64 3.30 9.31
C ALA A 243 -16.15 2.86 9.26
N PRO A 244 -15.19 3.69 8.82
CA PRO A 244 -13.78 3.31 8.81
C PRO A 244 -13.19 3.14 10.21
N ALA A 245 -13.59 3.96 11.18
CA ALA A 245 -13.15 3.80 12.56
C ALA A 245 -13.59 2.45 13.15
N VAL A 246 -14.84 2.08 12.96
CA VAL A 246 -15.41 0.80 13.40
C VAL A 246 -14.75 -0.37 12.65
N ALA A 247 -14.53 -0.25 11.35
CA ALA A 247 -13.86 -1.28 10.55
C ALA A 247 -12.42 -1.54 11.06
N THR A 248 -11.68 -0.47 11.37
CA THR A 248 -10.33 -0.57 11.91
C THR A 248 -10.30 -1.25 13.26
N VAL A 249 -11.18 -0.85 14.19
CA VAL A 249 -11.28 -1.45 15.54
C VAL A 249 -11.70 -2.92 15.45
N THR A 250 -12.65 -3.25 14.60
CA THR A 250 -13.10 -4.63 14.36
C THR A 250 -11.97 -5.51 13.83
N CYS A 251 -11.22 -5.02 12.85
CA CYS A 251 -10.06 -5.70 12.29
C CYS A 251 -8.94 -5.87 13.35
N MET A 252 -8.68 -4.83 14.13
CA MET A 252 -7.70 -4.87 15.22
C MET A 252 -8.05 -5.98 16.24
N ILE A 253 -9.28 -6.01 16.71
CA ILE A 253 -9.75 -7.02 17.67
C ILE A 253 -9.65 -8.42 17.06
N PHE A 254 -10.13 -8.60 15.82
CA PHE A 254 -10.09 -9.89 15.14
C PHE A 254 -8.65 -10.39 14.94
N THR A 255 -7.75 -9.55 14.44
CA THR A 255 -6.34 -9.94 14.22
C THR A 255 -5.62 -10.19 15.53
N TRP A 256 -5.91 -9.42 16.57
CA TRP A 256 -5.35 -9.63 17.90
C TRP A 256 -5.75 -11.01 18.49
N ILE A 257 -7.03 -11.35 18.41
CA ILE A 257 -7.52 -12.67 18.88
C ILE A 257 -6.91 -13.79 18.03
N ARG A 258 -6.83 -13.59 16.71
CA ARG A 258 -6.44 -14.65 15.76
C ARG A 258 -4.94 -14.91 15.72
N TYR A 259 -4.11 -13.85 15.86
CA TYR A 259 -2.65 -13.90 15.70
C TYR A 259 -1.88 -13.57 16.97
N GLY A 260 -2.55 -13.26 18.08
CA GLY A 260 -1.94 -12.88 19.35
C GLY A 260 -1.41 -11.45 19.41
N LYS A 261 -1.38 -10.74 18.27
CA LYS A 261 -0.99 -9.33 18.13
C LYS A 261 -1.86 -8.67 17.06
N PRO A 262 -2.17 -7.37 17.20
CA PRO A 262 -2.87 -6.64 16.14
C PRO A 262 -1.96 -6.48 14.92
N ASP A 263 -2.50 -6.71 13.72
CA ASP A 263 -1.78 -6.53 12.45
C ASP A 263 -1.97 -5.10 11.93
N VAL A 264 -0.89 -4.32 11.93
CA VAL A 264 -0.91 -2.91 11.53
C VAL A 264 -1.33 -2.74 10.07
N SER A 265 -0.79 -3.55 9.17
CA SER A 265 -1.10 -3.43 7.74
C SER A 265 -2.54 -3.78 7.41
N MET A 266 -3.10 -4.77 8.13
CA MET A 266 -4.51 -5.13 8.00
C MET A 266 -5.43 -4.05 8.60
N CYS A 267 -5.06 -3.43 9.72
CA CYS A 267 -5.82 -2.31 10.29
C CYS A 267 -5.84 -1.09 9.36
N LEU A 268 -4.71 -0.78 8.71
CA LEU A 268 -4.64 0.27 7.69
C LEU A 268 -5.55 -0.03 6.48
N ASN A 269 -5.54 -1.26 5.99
CA ASN A 269 -6.45 -1.68 4.92
C ASN A 269 -7.91 -1.70 5.38
N ALA A 270 -8.19 -2.01 6.64
CA ALA A 270 -9.55 -2.03 7.18
C ALA A 270 -10.16 -0.62 7.25
N SER A 271 -9.35 0.41 7.54
CA SER A 271 -9.85 1.79 7.49
C SER A 271 -10.28 2.17 6.08
N LEU A 272 -9.48 1.82 5.07
CA LEU A 272 -9.84 2.02 3.66
C LEU A 272 -11.06 1.19 3.25
N ALA A 273 -11.16 -0.06 3.71
CA ALA A 273 -12.31 -0.93 3.46
C ALA A 273 -13.62 -0.34 4.03
N GLY A 274 -13.56 0.24 5.24
CA GLY A 274 -14.69 0.95 5.84
C GLY A 274 -15.10 2.20 5.07
N LEU A 275 -14.12 2.95 4.57
CA LEU A 275 -14.35 4.10 3.69
C LEU A 275 -15.04 3.69 2.39
N VAL A 276 -14.54 2.64 1.73
CA VAL A 276 -15.16 2.09 0.50
C VAL A 276 -16.56 1.59 0.77
N GLY A 277 -16.78 0.87 1.87
CA GLY A 277 -18.10 0.31 2.21
C GLY A 277 -19.16 1.36 2.49
N ILE A 278 -18.78 2.53 3.02
CA ILE A 278 -19.73 3.61 3.30
C ILE A 278 -19.99 4.54 2.10
N THR A 279 -19.17 4.48 1.05
CA THR A 279 -19.16 5.45 -0.04
C THR A 279 -20.47 5.50 -0.82
N ALA A 280 -21.15 4.37 -1.07
CA ALA A 280 -22.44 4.36 -1.75
C ALA A 280 -23.60 4.83 -0.86
N PRO A 281 -23.71 4.38 0.43
CA PRO A 281 -24.85 4.73 1.28
C PRO A 281 -24.60 5.96 2.19
N CYS A 282 -23.51 6.71 2.03
CA CYS A 282 -23.07 7.70 3.03
C CYS A 282 -24.09 8.82 3.29
N ASP A 283 -24.92 9.17 2.31
CA ASP A 283 -25.99 10.19 2.37
C ASP A 283 -27.34 9.65 2.86
N VAL A 284 -27.58 8.35 2.66
CA VAL A 284 -28.89 7.73 2.93
C VAL A 284 -28.90 6.77 4.11
N THR A 285 -27.79 6.65 4.87
CA THR A 285 -27.70 5.81 6.06
C THR A 285 -27.47 6.62 7.34
N ASP A 286 -27.87 6.07 8.49
CA ASP A 286 -27.63 6.65 9.80
C ASP A 286 -26.35 6.10 10.49
N ALA A 287 -26.07 6.56 11.71
CA ALA A 287 -24.90 6.12 12.48
C ALA A 287 -24.93 4.62 12.81
N PHE A 288 -26.14 4.01 12.98
CA PHE A 288 -26.26 2.57 13.21
C PHE A 288 -25.89 1.80 11.94
N GLY A 289 -26.44 2.17 10.78
CA GLY A 289 -26.09 1.57 9.50
C GLY A 289 -24.58 1.70 9.21
N ALA A 290 -24.00 2.89 9.41
CA ALA A 290 -22.56 3.12 9.26
C ALA A 290 -21.72 2.22 10.18
N THR A 291 -22.16 2.00 11.42
CA THR A 291 -21.50 1.07 12.37
C THR A 291 -21.54 -0.37 11.84
N MET A 292 -22.68 -0.84 11.40
CA MET A 292 -22.83 -2.21 10.85
C MET A 292 -22.03 -2.41 9.57
N ILE A 293 -22.02 -1.40 8.70
CA ILE A 293 -21.17 -1.38 7.49
C ILE A 293 -19.70 -1.50 7.86
N GLY A 294 -19.25 -0.74 8.86
CA GLY A 294 -17.88 -0.80 9.35
C GLY A 294 -17.49 -2.17 9.92
N ILE A 295 -18.34 -2.78 10.75
CA ILE A 295 -18.07 -4.13 11.32
C ILE A 295 -17.85 -5.14 10.20
N VAL A 296 -18.74 -5.18 9.22
CA VAL A 296 -18.63 -6.12 8.10
C VAL A 296 -17.39 -5.83 7.25
N SER A 297 -17.09 -4.57 6.96
CA SER A 297 -15.92 -4.17 6.18
C SER A 297 -14.61 -4.59 6.85
N GLY A 298 -14.50 -4.42 8.17
CA GLY A 298 -13.32 -4.82 8.93
C GLY A 298 -13.05 -6.33 8.94
N LEU A 299 -14.10 -7.16 8.92
CA LEU A 299 -13.97 -8.62 8.79
C LEU A 299 -13.74 -9.04 7.34
N LEU A 300 -14.44 -8.41 6.41
CA LEU A 300 -14.42 -8.76 4.99
C LEU A 300 -13.05 -8.53 4.36
N VAL A 301 -12.33 -7.48 4.74
CA VAL A 301 -10.97 -7.23 4.23
C VAL A 301 -10.00 -8.32 4.66
N VAL A 302 -10.06 -8.78 5.92
CA VAL A 302 -9.21 -9.88 6.42
C VAL A 302 -9.54 -11.18 5.70
N PHE A 303 -10.84 -11.49 5.58
CA PHE A 303 -11.30 -12.66 4.84
C PHE A 303 -10.87 -12.59 3.37
N GLY A 304 -10.97 -11.43 2.73
CA GLY A 304 -10.62 -11.22 1.33
C GLY A 304 -9.14 -11.46 1.05
N VAL A 305 -8.26 -10.90 1.88
CA VAL A 305 -6.82 -11.16 1.74
C VAL A 305 -6.50 -12.64 1.93
N TRP A 306 -7.08 -13.29 2.94
CA TRP A 306 -6.92 -14.73 3.14
C TRP A 306 -7.44 -15.54 1.94
N LEU A 307 -8.60 -15.20 1.40
CA LEU A 307 -9.21 -15.88 0.25
C LEU A 307 -8.30 -15.77 -0.98
N LEU A 308 -7.78 -14.58 -1.28
CA LEU A 308 -6.90 -14.34 -2.42
C LEU A 308 -5.60 -15.13 -2.29
N ASP A 309 -4.92 -15.05 -1.15
CA ASP A 309 -3.63 -15.69 -0.93
C ASP A 309 -3.73 -17.22 -0.83
N TYR A 310 -4.66 -17.74 -0.03
CA TYR A 310 -4.68 -19.17 0.32
C TYR A 310 -5.65 -20.04 -0.49
N LYS A 311 -6.62 -19.45 -1.16
CA LYS A 311 -7.63 -20.21 -1.95
C LYS A 311 -7.54 -19.93 -3.43
N LEU A 312 -7.50 -18.65 -3.81
CA LEU A 312 -7.48 -18.26 -5.22
C LEU A 312 -6.06 -18.16 -5.79
N HIS A 313 -5.05 -18.08 -4.92
CA HIS A 313 -3.64 -17.90 -5.26
C HIS A 313 -3.45 -16.72 -6.23
N VAL A 314 -4.07 -15.60 -5.88
CA VAL A 314 -3.92 -14.31 -6.57
C VAL A 314 -3.05 -13.41 -5.71
N ASP A 315 -1.94 -12.94 -6.26
CA ASP A 315 -1.02 -12.04 -5.56
C ASP A 315 -1.47 -10.60 -5.70
N ASP A 316 -1.94 -10.04 -4.60
CA ASP A 316 -2.36 -8.64 -4.45
C ASP A 316 -1.44 -7.92 -3.44
N PRO A 317 -0.39 -7.23 -3.91
CA PRO A 317 0.65 -6.65 -3.04
C PRO A 317 0.14 -5.73 -1.95
N VAL A 318 -0.84 -4.88 -2.26
CA VAL A 318 -1.31 -3.85 -1.32
C VAL A 318 -2.69 -4.16 -0.72
N GLY A 319 -3.40 -5.18 -1.22
CA GLY A 319 -4.75 -5.54 -0.77
C GLY A 319 -5.87 -4.81 -1.51
N ALA A 320 -5.58 -4.26 -2.70
CA ALA A 320 -6.53 -3.48 -3.47
C ALA A 320 -7.83 -4.25 -3.80
N VAL A 321 -7.74 -5.53 -4.12
CA VAL A 321 -8.91 -6.37 -4.42
C VAL A 321 -9.80 -6.55 -3.18
N ALA A 322 -9.21 -6.87 -2.04
CA ALA A 322 -9.97 -7.06 -0.80
C ALA A 322 -10.60 -5.74 -0.30
N VAL A 323 -9.86 -4.63 -0.42
CA VAL A 323 -10.35 -3.31 -0.04
C VAL A 323 -11.42 -2.81 -1.00
N HIS A 324 -11.14 -2.76 -2.30
CA HIS A 324 -11.98 -2.03 -3.25
C HIS A 324 -13.05 -2.91 -3.89
N MET A 325 -12.73 -4.12 -4.37
CA MET A 325 -13.74 -4.99 -4.98
C MET A 325 -14.75 -5.49 -3.94
N MET A 326 -14.27 -6.11 -2.87
CA MET A 326 -15.17 -6.76 -1.91
C MET A 326 -15.99 -5.75 -1.13
N ASN A 327 -15.36 -4.67 -0.67
CA ASN A 327 -16.09 -3.63 0.05
C ASN A 327 -16.86 -2.68 -0.86
N GLY A 328 -16.49 -2.54 -2.13
CA GLY A 328 -17.32 -1.86 -3.14
C GLY A 328 -18.64 -2.60 -3.39
N ILE A 329 -18.57 -3.94 -3.53
CA ILE A 329 -19.78 -4.79 -3.60
C ILE A 329 -20.61 -4.67 -2.31
N TRP A 330 -19.94 -4.75 -1.15
CA TRP A 330 -20.60 -4.62 0.14
C TRP A 330 -21.30 -3.27 0.31
N GLY A 331 -20.62 -2.15 0.03
CA GLY A 331 -21.21 -0.80 0.12
C GLY A 331 -22.40 -0.61 -0.82
N THR A 332 -22.33 -1.16 -2.03
CA THR A 332 -23.45 -1.15 -2.98
C THR A 332 -24.65 -1.89 -2.42
N ILE A 333 -24.46 -3.09 -1.84
CA ILE A 333 -25.52 -3.87 -1.21
C ILE A 333 -26.04 -3.16 0.04
N ALA A 334 -25.17 -2.48 0.78
CA ALA A 334 -25.52 -1.80 2.04
C ALA A 334 -26.56 -0.69 1.84
N VAL A 335 -26.61 -0.02 0.70
CA VAL A 335 -27.72 0.90 0.35
C VAL A 335 -29.06 0.18 0.47
N GLY A 336 -29.19 -0.99 -0.15
CA GLY A 336 -30.43 -1.79 -0.12
C GLY A 336 -30.78 -2.35 1.26
N LEU A 337 -29.82 -2.38 2.19
CA LEU A 337 -30.02 -2.87 3.56
C LEU A 337 -30.31 -1.74 4.56
N PHE A 338 -29.59 -0.61 4.43
CA PHE A 338 -29.49 0.41 5.48
C PHE A 338 -29.98 1.80 5.06
N ALA A 339 -30.50 2.01 3.85
CA ALA A 339 -31.12 3.30 3.51
C ALA A 339 -32.29 3.59 4.46
N THR A 340 -32.37 4.81 5.00
CA THR A 340 -33.35 5.17 6.02
C THR A 340 -33.76 6.63 5.94
N SER A 341 -35.04 6.90 6.16
CA SER A 341 -35.61 8.25 6.27
C SER A 341 -35.08 9.07 7.47
N LEU A 342 -34.30 8.45 8.35
CA LEU A 342 -33.57 9.16 9.43
C LEU A 342 -32.37 9.93 8.90
N ALA A 343 -31.82 9.58 7.74
CA ALA A 343 -30.70 10.29 7.13
C ALA A 343 -31.18 11.55 6.38
N PRO A 344 -30.53 12.71 6.55
CA PRO A 344 -30.93 13.96 5.89
C PRO A 344 -30.96 13.86 4.35
N GLY A 345 -30.01 13.15 3.74
CA GLY A 345 -29.92 12.97 2.29
C GLY A 345 -31.01 12.05 1.70
N TYR A 346 -31.68 11.24 2.53
CA TYR A 346 -32.69 10.30 2.06
C TYR A 346 -33.82 10.95 1.28
N ALA A 347 -34.37 12.06 1.78
CA ALA A 347 -35.45 12.78 1.10
C ALA A 347 -34.99 13.31 -0.26
N ILE A 348 -33.78 13.83 -0.35
CA ILE A 348 -33.17 14.33 -1.59
C ILE A 348 -33.02 13.18 -2.59
N ALA A 349 -32.50 12.03 -2.16
CA ALA A 349 -32.33 10.85 -2.99
C ALA A 349 -33.65 10.27 -3.49
N LEU A 350 -34.70 10.27 -2.65
CA LEU A 350 -36.03 9.79 -2.99
C LEU A 350 -36.72 10.72 -4.00
N GLU A 351 -36.68 12.02 -3.79
CA GLU A 351 -37.24 13.02 -4.70
C GLU A 351 -36.49 13.04 -6.04
N GLY A 352 -35.17 12.92 -6.00
CA GLY A 352 -34.33 12.78 -7.20
C GLY A 352 -34.47 11.44 -7.92
N GLY A 353 -35.20 10.48 -7.35
CA GLY A 353 -35.47 9.17 -7.93
C GLY A 353 -34.32 8.18 -7.90
N SER A 354 -33.21 8.54 -7.24
CA SER A 354 -32.04 7.66 -7.10
C SER A 354 -32.21 6.52 -6.09
N ILE A 355 -33.23 6.60 -5.21
CA ILE A 355 -33.76 5.48 -4.40
C ILE A 355 -35.24 5.33 -4.58
N LYS A 356 -35.80 4.14 -4.25
CA LYS A 356 -37.23 3.82 -4.35
C LYS A 356 -37.86 3.53 -3.00
N GLY A 357 -37.15 3.62 -1.92
CA GLY A 357 -37.63 3.39 -0.55
C GLY A 357 -36.52 3.06 0.43
N GLU A 358 -36.88 2.82 1.67
CA GLU A 358 -35.99 2.42 2.72
C GLU A 358 -35.34 1.05 2.47
N GLY A 359 -34.22 0.81 3.12
CA GLY A 359 -33.52 -0.46 3.08
C GLY A 359 -34.27 -1.57 3.85
N LEU A 360 -33.86 -2.80 3.60
CA LEU A 360 -34.49 -3.99 4.16
C LEU A 360 -34.61 -3.94 5.70
N PHE A 361 -33.57 -3.48 6.38
CA PHE A 361 -33.52 -3.45 7.86
C PHE A 361 -34.33 -2.30 8.46
N TYR A 362 -34.80 -1.36 7.66
CA TYR A 362 -35.67 -0.25 8.06
C TYR A 362 -37.09 -0.42 7.55
N GLY A 363 -37.44 -1.61 7.06
CA GLY A 363 -38.84 -1.96 6.68
C GLY A 363 -39.19 -1.69 5.22
N GLY A 364 -38.26 -1.24 4.37
CA GLY A 364 -38.51 -0.93 2.96
C GLY A 364 -38.64 -2.15 2.04
N GLY A 365 -38.53 -3.37 2.56
CA GLY A 365 -38.64 -4.60 1.77
C GLY A 365 -37.47 -4.82 0.82
N PHE A 366 -37.68 -5.57 -0.23
CA PHE A 366 -36.65 -6.02 -1.15
C PHE A 366 -36.45 -5.14 -2.40
N THR A 367 -37.23 -4.08 -2.56
CA THR A 367 -37.20 -3.27 -3.80
C THR A 367 -35.85 -2.61 -4.01
N GLN A 368 -35.39 -1.82 -3.03
CA GLN A 368 -34.07 -1.14 -3.14
C GLN A 368 -32.93 -2.16 -3.18
N LEU A 369 -33.00 -3.20 -2.38
CA LEU A 369 -31.98 -4.27 -2.40
C LEU A 369 -31.90 -4.96 -3.77
N GLY A 370 -33.06 -5.24 -4.40
CA GLY A 370 -33.12 -5.83 -5.74
C GLY A 370 -32.49 -4.93 -6.82
N LEU A 371 -32.71 -3.61 -6.74
CA LEU A 371 -32.08 -2.63 -7.64
C LEU A 371 -30.56 -2.57 -7.44
N GLN A 372 -30.09 -2.57 -6.18
CA GLN A 372 -28.66 -2.59 -5.88
C GLN A 372 -27.98 -3.88 -6.39
N LEU A 373 -28.62 -5.04 -6.25
CA LEU A 373 -28.12 -6.31 -6.79
C LEU A 373 -28.07 -6.31 -8.32
N LEU A 374 -29.10 -5.77 -8.98
CA LEU A 374 -29.13 -5.64 -10.44
C LEU A 374 -27.99 -4.75 -10.94
N GLY A 375 -27.82 -3.56 -10.33
CA GLY A 375 -26.78 -2.61 -10.71
C GLY A 375 -25.38 -3.19 -10.48
N PHE A 376 -25.12 -3.72 -9.30
CA PHE A 376 -23.84 -4.36 -8.97
C PHE A 376 -23.47 -5.46 -9.98
N VAL A 377 -24.41 -6.38 -10.30
CA VAL A 377 -24.13 -7.48 -11.25
C VAL A 377 -23.85 -6.94 -12.66
N SER A 378 -24.62 -5.94 -13.09
CA SER A 378 -24.47 -5.36 -14.43
C SER A 378 -23.16 -4.63 -14.62
N VAL A 379 -22.78 -3.78 -13.65
CA VAL A 379 -21.51 -3.04 -13.67
C VAL A 379 -20.32 -3.99 -13.52
N ALA A 380 -20.43 -4.99 -12.63
CA ALA A 380 -19.39 -6.02 -12.48
C ALA A 380 -19.16 -6.83 -13.76
N ALA A 381 -20.24 -7.20 -14.46
CA ALA A 381 -20.15 -7.90 -15.74
C ALA A 381 -19.49 -7.04 -16.82
N TRP A 382 -19.86 -5.76 -16.92
CA TRP A 382 -19.22 -4.81 -17.82
C TRP A 382 -17.73 -4.68 -17.56
N ALA A 383 -17.33 -4.35 -16.33
CA ALA A 383 -15.93 -4.21 -15.95
C ALA A 383 -15.14 -5.51 -16.22
N ALA A 384 -15.71 -6.66 -15.84
CA ALA A 384 -15.04 -7.95 -16.02
C ALA A 384 -14.81 -8.28 -17.49
N VAL A 385 -15.82 -8.16 -18.34
CA VAL A 385 -15.70 -8.46 -19.78
C VAL A 385 -14.70 -7.52 -20.44
N CYS A 386 -14.83 -6.22 -20.21
CA CYS A 386 -13.94 -5.22 -20.81
C CYS A 386 -12.48 -5.44 -20.37
N MET A 387 -12.23 -5.65 -19.08
CA MET A 387 -10.86 -5.79 -18.58
C MET A 387 -10.20 -7.11 -18.97
N VAL A 388 -10.95 -8.20 -19.10
CA VAL A 388 -10.43 -9.45 -19.70
C VAL A 388 -9.96 -9.21 -21.13
N ILE A 389 -10.74 -8.49 -21.93
CA ILE A 389 -10.36 -8.14 -23.31
C ILE A 389 -9.09 -7.27 -23.30
N VAL A 390 -9.09 -6.17 -22.53
CA VAL A 390 -7.99 -5.20 -22.48
C VAL A 390 -6.68 -5.89 -22.07
N PHE A 391 -6.67 -6.60 -20.93
CA PHE A 391 -5.44 -7.26 -20.47
C PHE A 391 -4.98 -8.39 -21.38
N THR A 392 -5.90 -9.10 -22.03
CA THR A 392 -5.55 -10.14 -22.99
C THR A 392 -4.90 -9.54 -24.25
N VAL A 393 -5.46 -8.44 -24.76
CA VAL A 393 -4.90 -7.73 -25.92
C VAL A 393 -3.52 -7.15 -25.58
N ILE A 394 -3.37 -6.47 -24.44
CA ILE A 394 -2.07 -5.94 -23.98
C ILE A 394 -1.05 -7.07 -23.86
N LYS A 395 -1.42 -8.19 -23.24
CA LYS A 395 -0.55 -9.36 -23.06
C LYS A 395 -0.10 -9.94 -24.41
N ALA A 396 -1.01 -9.98 -25.39
CA ALA A 396 -0.73 -10.55 -26.72
C ALA A 396 0.08 -9.62 -27.63
N THR A 397 0.06 -8.31 -27.42
CA THR A 397 0.68 -7.30 -28.28
C THR A 397 2.00 -6.78 -27.73
N ILE A 398 1.94 -5.99 -26.66
CA ILE A 398 3.12 -5.31 -26.07
C ILE A 398 3.70 -6.08 -24.86
N GLY A 399 3.01 -7.12 -24.39
CA GLY A 399 3.37 -7.88 -23.20
C GLY A 399 2.97 -7.17 -21.92
N LEU A 400 2.32 -7.87 -20.99
CA LEU A 400 1.78 -7.28 -19.75
C LEU A 400 2.82 -7.27 -18.62
N ARG A 401 3.65 -8.33 -18.53
CA ARG A 401 4.57 -8.57 -17.42
C ARG A 401 5.99 -8.16 -17.76
N ALA A 402 6.68 -7.56 -16.80
CA ALA A 402 8.11 -7.37 -16.83
C ALA A 402 8.86 -8.72 -16.94
N SER A 403 10.06 -8.73 -17.50
CA SER A 403 10.90 -9.93 -17.56
C SER A 403 11.32 -10.38 -16.15
N LYS A 404 11.78 -11.64 -16.03
CA LYS A 404 12.27 -12.16 -14.75
C LYS A 404 13.45 -11.32 -14.21
N GLU A 405 14.34 -10.89 -15.09
CA GLU A 405 15.48 -10.05 -14.71
C GLU A 405 15.04 -8.68 -14.18
N GLU A 406 14.13 -8.00 -14.89
CA GLU A 406 13.57 -6.71 -14.47
C GLU A 406 12.88 -6.82 -13.10
N GLU A 407 12.08 -7.86 -12.87
CA GLU A 407 11.38 -8.08 -11.62
C GLU A 407 12.36 -8.36 -10.46
N ILE A 408 13.45 -9.10 -10.70
CA ILE A 408 14.50 -9.39 -9.69
C ILE A 408 15.30 -8.13 -9.38
N ARG A 409 15.79 -7.41 -10.38
CA ARG A 409 16.62 -6.20 -10.20
C ARG A 409 15.83 -5.01 -9.67
N GLY A 410 14.54 -4.94 -9.98
CA GLY A 410 13.65 -3.84 -9.62
C GLY A 410 13.34 -2.92 -10.78
N LEU A 411 12.08 -2.47 -10.83
CA LEU A 411 11.57 -1.67 -11.96
C LEU A 411 12.08 -0.23 -11.94
N ASP A 412 12.54 0.28 -10.78
CA ASP A 412 13.13 1.62 -10.68
C ASP A 412 14.34 1.76 -11.60
N ILE A 413 15.28 0.82 -11.51
CA ILE A 413 16.49 0.85 -12.33
C ILE A 413 16.21 0.42 -13.77
N MET A 414 15.37 -0.60 -13.96
CA MET A 414 15.20 -1.21 -15.28
C MET A 414 14.29 -0.42 -16.21
N GLU A 415 13.25 0.24 -15.70
CA GLU A 415 12.30 1.00 -16.52
C GLU A 415 12.54 2.51 -16.49
N HIS A 416 13.19 3.02 -15.42
CA HIS A 416 13.38 4.46 -15.23
C HIS A 416 14.85 4.89 -15.09
N GLY A 417 15.81 3.95 -15.04
CA GLY A 417 17.22 4.27 -14.81
C GLY A 417 17.49 4.87 -13.42
N LEU A 418 16.56 4.72 -12.47
CA LEU A 418 16.64 5.26 -11.14
C LEU A 418 17.34 4.25 -10.21
N SER A 419 18.59 4.51 -9.85
CA SER A 419 19.40 3.59 -9.04
C SER A 419 18.86 3.41 -7.61
N SER A 420 18.28 4.45 -7.02
CA SER A 420 17.58 4.40 -5.74
C SER A 420 16.58 5.54 -5.63
N ALA A 421 15.37 5.24 -5.12
CA ALA A 421 14.40 6.26 -4.73
C ALA A 421 14.77 6.95 -3.41
N TYR A 422 15.70 6.37 -2.63
CA TYR A 422 16.16 6.87 -1.34
C TYR A 422 17.63 7.21 -1.39
N ALA A 423 17.98 8.49 -1.46
CA ALA A 423 19.37 8.96 -1.46
C ALA A 423 20.09 8.52 -0.17
N GLY A 424 21.23 7.82 -0.32
CA GLY A 424 22.06 7.35 0.80
C GLY A 424 21.53 6.13 1.54
N PHE A 425 20.51 5.48 1.05
CA PHE A 425 19.96 4.25 1.62
C PHE A 425 20.22 3.08 0.64
N GLU A 426 21.41 2.51 0.72
CA GLU A 426 21.63 1.19 0.13
C GLU A 426 21.08 0.16 1.12
N PHE A 427 19.92 -0.40 0.81
CA PHE A 427 19.51 -1.67 1.40
C PHE A 427 20.44 -2.74 0.85
N GLY A 428 21.48 -3.06 1.57
CA GLY A 428 22.27 -4.27 1.32
C GLY A 428 21.30 -5.44 1.20
N GLY A 429 21.22 -5.98 -0.02
CA GLY A 429 20.35 -7.05 -0.49
C GLY A 429 19.59 -7.84 0.58
N MET A 430 18.35 -7.48 0.83
CA MET A 430 17.35 -8.47 1.21
C MET A 430 16.80 -9.11 -0.07
N ASP A 431 17.68 -9.66 -0.86
CA ASP A 431 17.29 -10.64 -1.85
C ASP A 431 17.03 -11.93 -1.08
N PHE A 432 15.76 -12.28 -0.92
CA PHE A 432 15.40 -13.65 -0.66
C PHE A 432 15.84 -14.45 -1.89
N VAL A 433 17.06 -14.99 -1.82
CA VAL A 433 17.54 -15.92 -2.81
C VAL A 433 16.69 -17.16 -2.66
N ASP A 434 15.75 -17.37 -3.61
CA ASP A 434 15.19 -18.67 -3.85
C ASP A 434 16.35 -19.65 -4.11
N GLY A 435 16.42 -20.69 -3.29
CA GLY A 435 17.33 -21.79 -3.54
C GLY A 435 16.89 -22.56 -4.77
N ASP A 436 17.24 -22.06 -5.92
CA ASP A 436 17.36 -22.74 -7.23
C ASP A 436 17.76 -21.67 -8.27
N ALA A 437 18.87 -20.98 -8.01
CA ALA A 437 19.60 -20.32 -9.06
C ALA A 437 20.67 -21.29 -9.54
N ASP A 438 20.36 -22.03 -10.58
CA ASP A 438 21.39 -22.63 -11.42
C ASP A 438 22.38 -21.55 -11.81
N VAL A 439 23.60 -21.77 -11.41
CA VAL A 439 24.79 -20.99 -11.61
C VAL A 439 24.92 -20.63 -13.09
N ILE A 440 24.59 -19.39 -13.45
CA ILE A 440 25.16 -18.79 -14.66
C ILE A 440 26.57 -18.42 -14.28
N GLY A 441 27.52 -19.08 -14.93
CA GLY A 441 28.93 -19.04 -14.61
C GLY A 441 29.48 -17.64 -14.35
N SER A 442 29.92 -17.44 -13.12
CA SER A 442 30.97 -16.47 -12.83
C SER A 442 32.29 -17.17 -13.20
N GLU A 443 32.94 -16.69 -14.25
CA GLU A 443 34.36 -16.96 -14.40
C GLU A 443 35.06 -16.57 -13.11
N SER A 444 35.57 -17.58 -12.41
CA SER A 444 36.38 -17.43 -11.22
C SER A 444 37.64 -16.66 -11.59
N MET A 445 37.69 -15.37 -11.22
CA MET A 445 38.98 -14.76 -10.97
C MET A 445 39.53 -15.40 -9.70
N GLU A 446 40.38 -16.39 -9.87
CA GLU A 446 41.29 -16.87 -8.84
C GLU A 446 42.21 -15.71 -8.40
N ALA A 447 41.84 -15.04 -7.33
CA ALA A 447 42.78 -14.26 -6.57
C ALA A 447 43.49 -15.24 -5.64
N SER A 448 44.61 -15.77 -6.09
CA SER A 448 45.56 -16.45 -5.25
C SER A 448 46.19 -15.44 -4.27
N VAL A 449 45.64 -15.37 -3.07
CA VAL A 449 46.30 -14.70 -1.96
C VAL A 449 47.15 -15.75 -1.22
N PRO A 450 48.49 -15.61 -1.16
CA PRO A 450 49.29 -16.50 -0.33
C PRO A 450 48.94 -16.25 1.14
N ALA A 451 48.51 -17.27 1.85
CA ALA A 451 48.34 -17.23 3.29
C ALA A 451 49.74 -17.11 3.93
N LEU A 452 50.20 -15.91 4.20
CA LEU A 452 51.33 -15.61 5.06
C LEU A 452 50.77 -15.33 6.45
N VAL A 453 50.64 -16.39 7.25
CA VAL A 453 50.57 -16.25 8.72
C VAL A 453 51.97 -15.91 9.19
N LYS A 454 52.28 -14.63 9.30
CA LYS A 454 53.42 -14.15 10.12
C LYS A 454 52.86 -13.78 11.48
N THR A 455 53.23 -14.54 12.49
CA THR A 455 53.23 -14.06 13.87
C THR A 455 54.24 -12.94 13.96
N SER A 456 53.77 -11.68 14.01
CA SER A 456 54.66 -10.56 14.28
C SER A 456 54.90 -10.49 15.80
N ASP A 457 56.10 -10.81 16.24
CA ASP A 457 56.63 -10.31 17.50
C ASP A 457 56.85 -8.80 17.31
N ALA A 458 55.96 -7.98 17.88
CA ALA A 458 56.21 -6.55 18.01
C ALA A 458 57.44 -6.38 18.94
N GLY A 459 58.48 -5.72 18.47
CA GLY A 459 59.80 -5.68 19.07
C GLY A 459 59.91 -5.02 20.44
N ASP A 460 58.83 -4.64 21.11
CA ASP A 460 58.79 -4.03 22.45
C ASP A 460 57.82 -4.73 23.42
N GLY A 461 57.29 -5.90 23.08
CA GLY A 461 56.55 -6.77 24.00
C GLY A 461 55.10 -6.34 24.29
N LYS A 462 54.53 -5.32 23.60
CA LYS A 462 53.15 -4.88 23.77
C LYS A 462 52.28 -5.42 22.65
N LYS A 463 51.44 -6.40 22.99
CA LYS A 463 50.51 -7.04 22.04
C LYS A 463 49.32 -6.15 21.78
N ILE A 464 49.01 -5.88 20.49
CA ILE A 464 47.81 -5.18 20.06
C ILE A 464 46.75 -6.24 19.70
N THR A 465 45.56 -6.09 20.25
CA THR A 465 44.51 -7.06 20.06
C THR A 465 43.21 -6.38 19.65
N LYS A 466 42.58 -6.85 18.57
CA LYS A 466 41.19 -6.47 18.20
C LYS A 466 40.23 -7.43 18.88
N VAL A 467 39.26 -6.89 19.60
CA VAL A 467 38.13 -7.64 20.16
C VAL A 467 36.86 -7.22 19.43
N GLU A 468 36.20 -8.19 18.85
CA GLU A 468 34.92 -8.02 18.19
C GLU A 468 33.85 -8.75 18.99
N ILE A 469 32.72 -8.08 19.25
CA ILE A 469 31.64 -8.60 20.09
C ILE A 469 30.33 -8.47 19.34
N LEU A 470 29.66 -9.60 19.13
CA LEU A 470 28.34 -9.66 18.54
C LEU A 470 27.31 -9.88 19.63
N MET A 471 26.35 -8.94 19.81
CA MET A 471 25.39 -8.95 20.90
C MET A 471 23.98 -8.50 20.47
N LYS A 472 22.99 -8.64 21.35
CA LYS A 472 21.67 -8.04 21.19
C LYS A 472 21.73 -6.53 21.43
N GLN A 473 21.02 -5.75 20.62
CA GLN A 473 20.98 -4.29 20.69
C GLN A 473 20.55 -3.77 22.08
N GLU A 474 19.57 -4.39 22.71
CA GLU A 474 19.04 -4.04 24.04
C GLU A 474 20.09 -4.14 25.19
N ARG A 475 21.22 -4.81 24.96
CA ARG A 475 22.32 -4.96 25.94
C ARG A 475 23.45 -3.98 25.75
N PHE A 476 23.43 -3.19 24.68
CA PHE A 476 24.54 -2.31 24.29
C PHE A 476 24.91 -1.28 25.38
N GLU A 477 23.95 -0.59 25.97
CA GLU A 477 24.24 0.43 26.98
C GLU A 477 24.86 -0.15 28.24
N ARG A 478 24.44 -1.33 28.68
CA ARG A 478 25.03 -2.05 29.81
C ARG A 478 26.46 -2.49 29.49
N PHE A 479 26.67 -2.96 28.27
CA PHE A 479 27.99 -3.35 27.79
C PHE A 479 28.92 -2.14 27.70
N LYS A 480 28.52 -1.03 27.10
CA LYS A 480 29.27 0.23 26.97
C LYS A 480 29.73 0.73 28.34
N LYS A 481 28.83 0.72 29.33
CA LYS A 481 29.20 1.10 30.70
C LYS A 481 30.30 0.18 31.26
N ALA A 482 30.19 -1.14 31.10
CA ALA A 482 31.18 -2.09 31.58
C ALA A 482 32.55 -1.92 30.91
N MET A 483 32.59 -1.51 29.64
CA MET A 483 33.83 -1.20 28.94
C MET A 483 34.48 0.10 29.47
N ASN A 484 33.69 1.13 29.67
CA ASN A 484 34.19 2.39 30.26
C ASN A 484 34.74 2.18 31.67
N ASP A 485 34.10 1.34 32.50
CA ASP A 485 34.51 1.04 33.87
C ASP A 485 35.89 0.36 33.93
N ILE A 486 36.38 -0.29 32.86
CA ILE A 486 37.68 -0.91 32.73
C ILE A 486 38.68 -0.09 31.87
N GLY A 487 38.29 1.15 31.48
CA GLY A 487 39.17 2.06 30.75
C GLY A 487 39.17 1.87 29.21
N VAL A 488 38.24 1.12 28.63
CA VAL A 488 38.07 1.02 27.18
C VAL A 488 37.10 2.08 26.71
N THR A 489 37.59 3.15 26.09
CA THR A 489 36.81 4.30 25.63
C THR A 489 36.56 4.32 24.10
N GLY A 490 37.50 3.74 23.33
CA GLY A 490 37.43 3.68 21.87
C GLY A 490 36.70 2.41 21.38
N MET A 491 35.57 2.57 20.70
CA MET A 491 34.86 1.44 20.08
C MET A 491 34.14 1.87 18.81
N THR A 492 34.11 1.00 17.82
CA THR A 492 33.29 1.14 16.59
C THR A 492 32.05 0.26 16.72
N VAL A 493 30.88 0.83 16.45
CA VAL A 493 29.61 0.16 16.62
C VAL A 493 28.92 0.05 15.28
N THR A 494 28.53 -1.17 14.87
CA THR A 494 27.83 -1.45 13.63
C THR A 494 26.57 -2.25 13.92
N GLN A 495 25.46 -1.89 13.30
CA GLN A 495 24.25 -2.70 13.33
C GLN A 495 24.34 -3.78 12.26
N VAL A 496 24.14 -5.02 12.65
CA VAL A 496 24.22 -6.19 11.76
C VAL A 496 23.00 -7.08 11.90
N LEU A 497 22.71 -7.85 10.87
CA LEU A 497 21.69 -8.88 10.90
C LEU A 497 22.34 -10.24 11.05
N GLY A 498 21.89 -11.04 12.01
CA GLY A 498 22.45 -12.36 12.27
C GLY A 498 21.38 -13.46 12.17
N CYS A 499 21.71 -14.56 11.47
CA CYS A 499 20.95 -15.79 11.50
C CYS A 499 21.66 -16.86 12.36
N GLY A 500 20.90 -17.77 12.94
CA GLY A 500 21.44 -18.86 13.76
C GLY A 500 20.36 -19.68 14.45
N THR A 501 20.76 -20.44 15.47
CA THR A 501 19.85 -21.29 16.25
C THR A 501 18.77 -20.54 17.02
N GLN A 502 18.92 -19.24 17.21
CA GLN A 502 17.90 -18.38 17.82
C GLN A 502 16.84 -18.06 16.76
N LYS A 503 15.66 -18.66 16.92
CA LYS A 503 14.49 -18.29 16.11
C LYS A 503 13.78 -17.10 16.75
N GLY A 504 13.39 -16.11 15.93
CA GLY A 504 12.50 -15.03 16.36
C GLY A 504 11.11 -15.55 16.75
N ALA A 505 10.34 -14.75 17.48
CA ALA A 505 8.91 -15.05 17.66
C ALA A 505 8.24 -15.04 16.28
N PRO A 506 7.26 -15.93 16.02
CA PRO A 506 6.56 -15.91 14.74
C PRO A 506 5.86 -14.56 14.57
N GLU A 507 6.17 -13.90 13.47
CA GLU A 507 5.50 -12.69 13.04
C GLU A 507 4.56 -13.01 11.87
N TYR A 508 3.50 -12.23 11.75
CA TYR A 508 2.52 -12.39 10.66
C TYR A 508 2.45 -11.09 9.88
N TYR A 509 2.49 -11.20 8.56
CA TYR A 509 2.19 -10.11 7.66
C TYR A 509 0.97 -10.46 6.82
N ARG A 510 -0.13 -9.72 7.00
CA ARG A 510 -1.43 -9.95 6.32
C ARG A 510 -1.93 -11.39 6.49
N GLY A 511 -1.72 -11.96 7.69
CA GLY A 511 -2.10 -13.34 8.02
C GLY A 511 -1.17 -14.43 7.49
N VAL A 512 -0.08 -14.08 6.81
CA VAL A 512 0.95 -15.02 6.36
C VAL A 512 2.08 -15.05 7.40
N PRO A 513 2.45 -16.23 7.95
CA PRO A 513 3.58 -16.32 8.86
C PRO A 513 4.88 -15.96 8.14
N MET A 514 5.69 -15.13 8.79
CA MET A 514 7.03 -14.78 8.32
C MET A 514 8.08 -15.62 9.05
N ASP A 515 8.93 -16.31 8.31
CA ASP A 515 10.14 -16.92 8.85
C ASP A 515 11.20 -15.83 8.98
N ILE A 516 11.33 -15.23 10.17
CA ILE A 516 12.40 -14.30 10.46
C ILE A 516 13.69 -15.09 10.64
N GLN A 517 14.48 -15.18 9.58
CA GLN A 517 15.79 -15.84 9.60
C GLN A 517 16.89 -14.92 10.11
N LEU A 518 16.72 -13.59 10.01
CA LEU A 518 17.69 -12.57 10.38
C LEU A 518 17.18 -11.75 11.57
N LEU A 519 17.95 -11.75 12.66
CA LEU A 519 17.67 -10.95 13.86
C LEU A 519 18.62 -9.75 13.93
N PRO A 520 18.12 -8.55 14.30
CA PRO A 520 18.99 -7.40 14.52
C PRO A 520 19.94 -7.67 15.67
N LYS A 521 21.25 -7.38 15.44
CA LYS A 521 22.32 -7.48 16.42
C LYS A 521 23.21 -6.26 16.31
N THR A 522 23.97 -6.01 17.38
CA THR A 522 25.02 -4.99 17.41
C THR A 522 26.38 -5.69 17.40
N GLN A 523 27.23 -5.31 16.46
CA GLN A 523 28.62 -5.68 16.42
C GLN A 523 29.44 -4.51 16.95
N VAL A 524 30.28 -4.77 17.93
CA VAL A 524 31.21 -3.78 18.51
C VAL A 524 32.64 -4.25 18.30
N GLU A 525 33.42 -3.38 17.74
CA GLU A 525 34.86 -3.61 17.53
C GLU A 525 35.67 -2.63 18.37
N MET A 526 36.70 -3.13 19.02
CA MET A 526 37.65 -2.33 19.76
C MET A 526 39.08 -2.86 19.57
N VAL A 527 40.04 -1.98 19.48
CA VAL A 527 41.47 -2.31 19.44
C VAL A 527 42.08 -1.90 20.76
N ILE A 528 42.67 -2.84 21.48
CA ILE A 528 43.19 -2.65 22.82
C ILE A 528 44.68 -3.02 22.88
N SER A 529 45.40 -2.29 23.71
CA SER A 529 46.86 -2.54 23.95
C SER A 529 47.21 -2.42 25.43
N SER A 530 46.57 -1.51 26.17
CA SER A 530 46.85 -1.24 27.61
C SER A 530 45.94 -2.06 28.53
N VAL A 531 44.70 -2.35 28.13
CA VAL A 531 43.74 -3.14 28.91
C VAL A 531 43.95 -4.63 28.62
N PRO A 532 44.09 -5.50 29.64
CA PRO A 532 44.20 -6.94 29.42
C PRO A 532 42.99 -7.53 28.72
N VAL A 533 43.20 -8.35 27.69
CA VAL A 533 42.12 -9.00 26.91
C VAL A 533 41.18 -9.78 27.82
N MET A 534 41.70 -10.44 28.85
CA MET A 534 40.88 -11.22 29.79
C MET A 534 39.91 -10.35 30.61
N ASP A 535 40.31 -9.10 30.92
CA ASP A 535 39.43 -8.17 31.64
C ASP A 535 38.28 -7.72 30.74
N VAL A 536 38.53 -7.46 29.45
CA VAL A 536 37.50 -7.17 28.45
C VAL A 536 36.55 -8.35 28.29
N ILE A 537 37.07 -9.58 28.19
CA ILE A 537 36.24 -10.78 28.07
C ILE A 537 35.36 -10.97 29.32
N ASN A 538 35.94 -10.82 30.52
CA ASN A 538 35.23 -11.00 31.77
C ASN A 538 34.15 -9.92 31.99
N ALA A 539 34.45 -8.66 31.70
CA ALA A 539 33.49 -7.55 31.76
C ALA A 539 32.37 -7.74 30.75
N THR A 540 32.71 -8.15 29.52
CA THR A 540 31.70 -8.48 28.48
C THR A 540 30.77 -9.61 28.92
N ARG A 541 31.34 -10.72 29.41
CA ARG A 541 30.53 -11.85 29.90
C ARG A 541 29.62 -11.42 31.04
N LYS A 542 30.10 -10.67 32.01
CA LYS A 542 29.31 -10.17 33.13
C LYS A 542 28.18 -9.23 32.67
N ALA A 543 28.41 -8.42 31.64
CA ALA A 543 27.44 -7.50 31.10
C ALA A 543 26.35 -8.20 30.25
N LEU A 544 26.72 -9.22 29.46
CA LEU A 544 25.86 -9.81 28.45
C LEU A 544 25.20 -11.12 28.87
N TYR A 545 25.75 -11.85 29.85
CA TYR A 545 25.28 -13.17 30.26
C TYR A 545 23.86 -13.15 30.79
N THR A 546 23.00 -14.03 30.23
CA THR A 546 21.63 -14.28 30.68
C THR A 546 21.36 -15.77 30.95
N GLY A 547 22.26 -16.66 30.56
CA GLY A 547 22.07 -18.10 30.62
C GLY A 547 21.22 -18.69 29.49
N HIS A 548 20.85 -17.87 28.50
CA HIS A 548 20.02 -18.29 27.38
C HIS A 548 20.75 -18.17 26.04
N ILE A 549 20.33 -18.94 25.04
CA ILE A 549 20.82 -18.85 23.67
C ILE A 549 20.60 -17.41 23.14
N GLY A 550 21.66 -16.79 22.62
CA GLY A 550 21.60 -15.43 22.07
C GLY A 550 22.33 -14.37 22.85
N ASP A 551 23.07 -14.73 23.94
CA ASP A 551 23.89 -13.79 24.73
C ASP A 551 25.02 -13.12 23.92
N GLY A 552 25.41 -13.71 22.80
CA GLY A 552 26.42 -13.14 21.91
C GLY A 552 27.67 -14.02 21.73
N LYS A 553 28.64 -13.48 21.02
CA LYS A 553 29.97 -14.10 20.81
C LYS A 553 31.06 -13.04 20.91
N ILE A 554 32.21 -13.44 21.39
CA ILE A 554 33.41 -12.61 21.48
C ILE A 554 34.46 -13.24 20.57
N PHE A 555 34.99 -12.47 19.63
CA PHE A 555 36.08 -12.87 18.75
C PHE A 555 37.31 -12.06 19.12
N VAL A 556 38.47 -12.70 19.14
CA VAL A 556 39.73 -12.09 19.50
C VAL A 556 40.73 -12.30 18.37
N TYR A 557 41.29 -11.21 17.86
CA TYR A 557 42.23 -11.23 16.73
C TYR A 557 43.54 -10.54 17.12
N ASP A 558 44.63 -11.09 16.65
CA ASP A 558 45.92 -10.39 16.69
C ASP A 558 45.92 -9.32 15.59
N VAL A 559 46.42 -8.12 15.93
CA VAL A 559 46.55 -7.00 14.98
C VAL A 559 48.03 -6.82 14.67
N GLU A 560 48.38 -6.89 13.38
CA GLU A 560 49.80 -6.75 12.97
C GLU A 560 50.34 -5.33 13.23
N ASP A 561 49.55 -4.32 12.90
CA ASP A 561 49.91 -2.92 13.12
C ASP A 561 48.64 -2.02 13.14
N VAL A 562 48.79 -0.85 13.75
CA VAL A 562 47.78 0.23 13.73
C VAL A 562 48.49 1.52 13.35
N VAL A 563 47.97 2.25 12.38
CA VAL A 563 48.53 3.52 11.94
C VAL A 563 47.51 4.65 12.14
N LYS A 564 47.92 5.70 12.84
CA LYS A 564 47.14 6.90 13.08
C LYS A 564 47.17 7.79 11.83
N VAL A 565 46.06 7.95 11.14
CA VAL A 565 45.99 8.66 9.84
C VAL A 565 46.48 10.10 9.93
N ARG A 566 46.22 10.80 11.05
CA ARG A 566 46.59 12.21 11.23
C ARG A 566 48.07 12.43 11.40
N THR A 567 48.76 11.57 12.17
CA THR A 567 50.16 11.78 12.57
C THR A 567 51.16 10.81 11.91
N GLY A 568 50.66 9.69 11.36
CA GLY A 568 51.49 8.61 10.81
C GLY A 568 52.14 7.73 11.89
N GLU A 569 51.85 7.94 13.18
CA GLU A 569 52.28 7.06 14.27
C GLU A 569 51.76 5.65 14.04
N SER A 570 52.58 4.64 14.36
CA SER A 570 52.27 3.23 14.23
C SER A 570 52.41 2.46 15.54
N GLY A 571 51.81 1.25 15.58
CA GLY A 571 51.89 0.36 16.72
C GLY A 571 51.20 0.88 17.97
N TYR A 572 51.81 0.71 19.11
CA TYR A 572 51.28 1.08 20.42
C TYR A 572 50.97 2.59 20.52
N ASP A 573 51.85 3.43 19.98
CA ASP A 573 51.75 4.89 20.10
C ASP A 573 50.52 5.43 19.28
N ALA A 574 50.15 4.73 18.20
CA ALA A 574 48.97 5.09 17.42
C ALA A 574 47.65 4.95 18.20
N LEU A 575 47.64 4.19 19.28
CA LEU A 575 46.44 3.95 20.13
C LEU A 575 46.39 4.87 21.37
N GLN A 576 47.43 5.68 21.61
CA GLN A 576 47.44 6.60 22.76
C GLN A 576 46.69 7.90 22.45
N GLY A 577 45.98 8.45 23.45
CA GLY A 577 45.38 9.76 23.39
C GLY A 577 46.42 10.88 23.49
N GLU A 578 46.08 12.11 23.08
CA GLU A 578 47.00 13.28 23.15
C GLU A 578 47.18 13.89 24.54
N ASP A 579 46.50 13.39 25.55
CA ASP A 579 46.44 13.98 26.89
C ASP A 579 47.08 13.11 27.99
N ASP A 580 48.02 12.21 27.65
CA ASP A 580 48.83 11.49 28.65
C ASP A 580 50.31 11.83 28.52
#